data_c41bbb7ad337ada1380b3fdc079d1742
#
_entry.id   c41bbb7ad337ada1380b3fdc079d1742
#
_cell.length_a   1.000
_cell.length_b   1.000
_cell.length_c   1.000
_cell.angle_alpha   90.00
_cell.angle_beta   90.00
_cell.angle_gamma   90.00
#
_symmetry.space_group_name_H-M   'P 1'
#
loop_
_entity.id
_entity.type
_entity.pdbx_description
1 polymer ?
#
loop_
_entity_poly.entity_id
_entity_poly.type
_entity_poly.pdbx_seq_one_letter_code
_entity_poly.pdbx_strand_id
1 'polypeptide(L)'
;MLAAIPPMIIIFSSIMKIENTNLFQLSGLLLSIFGVGTIISNADIQKIISLSFNKGDIWMLICVLSWSLYSTLLKKNKFALSQFSLIQIMVTVGLIFLVPQFLYEQSIGLDVKINKAFILILIYVVIFPAIAAYYCWQKAIELIGPNRSSMFIQLMPLFSALMAIIIFKEKFQTFHFIGATFIISGIYLSNRKT
;
A
#
# COMPACT_ATOMS: atom_id res chain seq x y z
N MET A 1 -6.16 1.93 -7.61
CA MET A 1 -6.57 0.80 -6.76
C MET A 1 -5.97 0.84 -5.35
N LEU A 2 -4.67 1.06 -5.14
CA LEU A 2 -4.06 1.10 -3.79
C LEU A 2 -4.68 2.15 -2.84
N ALA A 3 -5.22 3.25 -3.36
CA ALA A 3 -5.94 4.25 -2.57
C ALA A 3 -7.19 3.69 -1.86
N ALA A 4 -7.67 2.51 -2.23
CA ALA A 4 -8.77 1.82 -1.56
C ALA A 4 -8.34 1.07 -0.28
N ILE A 5 -7.03 0.92 -0.02
CA ILE A 5 -6.55 0.21 1.18
C ILE A 5 -7.00 0.89 2.48
N PRO A 6 -6.81 2.22 2.69
CA PRO A 6 -7.20 2.85 3.94
C PRO A 6 -8.69 2.75 4.25
N PRO A 7 -9.63 3.02 3.31
CA PRO A 7 -11.06 2.80 3.60
C PRO A 7 -11.38 1.34 3.94
N MET A 8 -10.75 0.37 3.27
CA MET A 8 -10.97 -1.05 3.60
C MET A 8 -10.43 -1.43 4.98
N ILE A 9 -9.27 -0.90 5.38
CA ILE A 9 -8.75 -1.10 6.75
C ILE A 9 -9.72 -0.52 7.78
N ILE A 10 -10.25 0.68 7.56
CA ILE A 10 -11.22 1.30 8.45
C ILE A 10 -12.50 0.44 8.57
N ILE A 11 -13.01 -0.05 7.45
CA ILE A 11 -14.19 -0.94 7.42
C ILE A 11 -13.92 -2.22 8.21
N PHE A 12 -12.84 -2.94 7.91
CA PHE A 12 -12.49 -4.16 8.63
C PHE A 12 -12.23 -3.91 10.12
N SER A 13 -11.53 -2.82 10.45
CA SER A 13 -11.26 -2.42 11.83
C SER A 13 -12.52 -2.17 12.62
N SER A 14 -13.52 -1.52 12.02
CA SER A 14 -14.82 -1.27 12.62
C SER A 14 -15.66 -2.55 12.77
N ILE A 15 -15.75 -3.37 11.72
CA ILE A 15 -16.48 -4.65 11.76
C ILE A 15 -15.89 -5.58 12.82
N MET A 16 -14.56 -5.66 12.90
CA MET A 16 -13.85 -6.52 13.85
C MET A 16 -13.72 -5.90 15.24
N LYS A 17 -14.25 -4.69 15.46
CA LYS A 17 -14.18 -3.95 16.73
C LYS A 17 -12.75 -3.81 17.27
N ILE A 18 -11.80 -3.52 16.38
CA ILE A 18 -10.37 -3.36 16.71
C ILE A 18 -10.07 -1.91 17.09
N GLU A 19 -10.57 -0.97 16.30
CA GLU A 19 -10.48 0.47 16.55
C GLU A 19 -11.79 1.15 16.21
N ASN A 20 -12.16 2.15 16.99
CA ASN A 20 -13.27 3.02 16.66
C ASN A 20 -12.79 4.10 15.69
N THR A 21 -13.57 4.33 14.66
CA THR A 21 -13.29 5.40 13.69
C THR A 21 -13.98 6.68 14.17
N ASN A 22 -13.24 7.78 14.22
CA ASN A 22 -13.80 9.08 14.52
C ASN A 22 -14.07 9.90 13.25
N LEU A 23 -14.85 10.98 13.38
CA LEU A 23 -15.21 11.86 12.26
C LEU A 23 -13.97 12.52 11.61
N PHE A 24 -12.91 12.81 12.39
CA PHE A 24 -11.68 13.38 11.87
C PHE A 24 -10.93 12.40 10.98
N GLN A 25 -10.94 11.10 11.34
CA GLN A 25 -10.36 10.06 10.50
C GLN A 25 -11.12 9.93 9.18
N LEU A 26 -12.44 9.95 9.22
CA LEU A 26 -13.27 9.82 8.01
C LEU A 26 -13.12 11.04 7.09
N SER A 27 -13.17 12.26 7.64
CA SER A 27 -12.98 13.48 6.87
C SER A 27 -11.56 13.60 6.29
N GLY A 28 -10.54 13.23 7.07
CA GLY A 28 -9.16 13.16 6.61
C GLY A 28 -8.96 12.13 5.48
N LEU A 29 -9.63 10.98 5.57
CA LEU A 29 -9.66 9.97 4.52
C LEU A 29 -10.26 10.52 3.23
N LEU A 30 -11.44 11.13 3.30
CA LEU A 30 -12.11 11.69 2.12
C LEU A 30 -11.23 12.78 1.46
N LEU A 31 -10.63 13.65 2.28
CA LEU A 31 -9.75 14.70 1.80
C LEU A 31 -8.51 14.14 1.09
N SER A 32 -7.87 13.12 1.67
CA SER A 32 -6.70 12.48 1.06
C SER A 32 -7.05 11.70 -0.22
N ILE A 33 -8.20 11.02 -0.29
CA ILE A 33 -8.68 10.36 -1.51
C ILE A 33 -8.89 11.37 -2.62
N PHE A 34 -9.47 12.55 -2.33
CA PHE A 34 -9.62 13.62 -3.30
C PHE A 34 -8.25 14.08 -3.83
N GLY A 35 -7.28 14.27 -2.95
CA GLY A 35 -5.91 14.63 -3.34
C GLY A 35 -5.24 13.57 -4.22
N VAL A 36 -5.39 12.28 -3.89
CA VAL A 36 -4.92 11.17 -4.72
C VAL A 36 -5.59 11.16 -6.10
N GLY A 37 -6.91 11.35 -6.14
CA GLY A 37 -7.67 11.46 -7.38
C GLY A 37 -7.16 12.60 -8.27
N THR A 38 -6.86 13.76 -7.69
CA THR A 38 -6.30 14.93 -8.39
C THR A 38 -4.93 14.60 -9.03
N ILE A 39 -4.04 13.90 -8.34
CA ILE A 39 -2.73 13.52 -8.88
C ILE A 39 -2.89 12.48 -9.99
N ILE A 40 -3.67 11.41 -9.77
CA ILE A 40 -3.81 10.30 -10.72
C ILE A 40 -4.50 10.75 -12.02
N SER A 41 -5.50 11.62 -11.91
CA SER A 41 -6.22 12.14 -13.07
C SER A 41 -5.50 13.26 -13.81
N ASN A 42 -4.41 13.79 -13.26
CA ASN A 42 -3.78 15.05 -13.71
C ASN A 42 -4.78 16.23 -13.70
N ALA A 43 -5.72 16.25 -12.74
CA ALA A 43 -6.86 17.15 -12.66
C ALA A 43 -7.82 17.10 -13.88
N ASP A 44 -7.82 16.00 -14.63
CA ASP A 44 -8.70 15.78 -15.79
C ASP A 44 -9.82 14.79 -15.42
N ILE A 45 -11.03 15.30 -15.29
CA ILE A 45 -12.22 14.51 -14.93
C ILE A 45 -12.53 13.44 -15.99
N GLN A 46 -12.25 13.71 -17.27
CA GLN A 46 -12.51 12.75 -18.34
C GLN A 46 -11.68 11.48 -18.18
N LYS A 47 -10.46 11.57 -17.67
CA LYS A 47 -9.62 10.41 -17.36
C LYS A 47 -10.21 9.53 -16.27
N ILE A 48 -10.91 10.12 -15.29
CA ILE A 48 -11.61 9.35 -14.25
C ILE A 48 -12.82 8.62 -14.82
N ILE A 49 -13.58 9.30 -15.69
CA ILE A 49 -14.80 8.73 -16.29
C ILE A 49 -14.46 7.65 -17.33
N SER A 50 -13.33 7.78 -18.02
CA SER A 50 -12.89 6.83 -19.07
C SER A 50 -12.17 5.59 -18.52
N LEU A 51 -12.07 5.43 -17.18
CA LEU A 51 -11.48 4.24 -16.57
C LEU A 51 -12.28 3.00 -16.95
N SER A 52 -11.68 2.12 -17.75
CA SER A 52 -12.25 0.83 -18.11
C SER A 52 -11.76 -0.24 -17.15
N PHE A 53 -12.68 -0.99 -16.57
CA PHE A 53 -12.37 -2.13 -15.73
C PHE A 53 -11.84 -3.29 -16.58
N ASN A 54 -10.74 -3.88 -16.14
CA ASN A 54 -10.14 -5.05 -16.78
C ASN A 54 -9.96 -6.21 -15.78
N LYS A 55 -9.58 -7.39 -16.28
CA LYS A 55 -9.38 -8.58 -15.41
C LYS A 55 -8.30 -8.36 -14.34
N GLY A 56 -7.29 -7.54 -14.61
CA GLY A 56 -6.25 -7.20 -13.64
C GLY A 56 -6.79 -6.40 -12.43
N ASP A 57 -7.84 -5.60 -12.64
CA ASP A 57 -8.46 -4.84 -11.57
C ASP A 57 -9.15 -5.74 -10.53
N ILE A 58 -9.68 -6.88 -10.97
CA ILE A 58 -10.27 -7.89 -10.06
C ILE A 58 -9.19 -8.49 -9.16
N TRP A 59 -8.05 -8.87 -9.74
CA TRP A 59 -6.92 -9.38 -8.97
C TRP A 59 -6.36 -8.34 -8.01
N MET A 60 -6.26 -7.09 -8.45
CA MET A 60 -5.83 -6.00 -7.59
C MET A 60 -6.82 -5.75 -6.44
N LEU A 61 -8.13 -5.88 -6.66
CA LEU A 61 -9.12 -5.77 -5.60
C LEU A 61 -8.94 -6.87 -4.54
N ILE A 62 -8.71 -8.11 -4.97
CA ILE A 62 -8.40 -9.23 -4.05
C ILE A 62 -7.16 -8.92 -3.22
N CYS A 63 -6.10 -8.38 -3.84
CA CYS A 63 -4.89 -7.97 -3.14
C CYS A 63 -5.17 -6.86 -2.10
N VAL A 64 -5.96 -5.85 -2.47
CA VAL A 64 -6.37 -4.75 -1.57
C VAL A 64 -7.14 -5.29 -0.36
N LEU A 65 -8.10 -6.19 -0.58
CA LEU A 65 -8.88 -6.81 0.50
C LEU A 65 -7.99 -7.66 1.42
N SER A 66 -7.13 -8.49 0.83
CA SER A 66 -6.21 -9.36 1.58
C SER A 66 -5.22 -8.55 2.41
N TRP A 67 -4.62 -7.49 1.83
CA TRP A 67 -3.72 -6.60 2.53
C TRP A 67 -4.40 -5.85 3.67
N SER A 68 -5.61 -5.36 3.43
CA SER A 68 -6.39 -4.63 4.44
C SER A 68 -6.78 -5.53 5.60
N LEU A 69 -7.21 -6.76 5.32
CA LEU A 69 -7.54 -7.75 6.34
C LEU A 69 -6.31 -8.14 7.16
N TYR A 70 -5.18 -8.43 6.50
CA TYR A 70 -3.91 -8.71 7.15
C TYR A 70 -3.49 -7.57 8.08
N SER A 71 -3.49 -6.32 7.59
CA SER A 71 -3.10 -5.14 8.35
C SER A 71 -3.99 -4.92 9.58
N THR A 72 -5.29 -5.21 9.44
CA THR A 72 -6.25 -5.11 10.54
C THR A 72 -6.01 -6.20 11.59
N LEU A 73 -5.75 -7.44 11.15
CA LEU A 73 -5.50 -8.58 12.04
C LEU A 73 -4.17 -8.46 12.81
N LEU A 74 -3.18 -7.76 12.26
CA LEU A 74 -1.90 -7.52 12.96
C LEU A 74 -2.08 -6.88 14.33
N LYS A 75 -3.06 -5.98 14.50
CA LYS A 75 -3.36 -5.36 15.79
C LYS A 75 -3.86 -6.37 16.83
N LYS A 76 -4.48 -7.46 16.37
CA LYS A 76 -4.94 -8.56 17.22
C LYS A 76 -3.87 -9.62 17.50
N ASN A 77 -2.60 -9.34 17.33
CA ASN A 77 -1.53 -10.34 17.54
C ASN A 77 -1.64 -11.00 18.92
N LYS A 78 -2.46 -12.05 19.02
CA LYS A 78 -2.71 -12.79 20.26
C LYS A 78 -1.54 -13.67 20.68
N PHE A 79 -0.64 -13.98 19.75
CA PHE A 79 0.49 -14.90 19.99
C PHE A 79 1.73 -14.18 20.50
N ALA A 80 1.70 -12.86 20.68
CA ALA A 80 2.83 -12.03 21.12
C ALA A 80 4.13 -12.31 20.32
N LEU A 81 4.00 -12.63 19.03
CA LEU A 81 5.12 -12.90 18.15
C LEU A 81 5.89 -11.62 17.84
N SER A 82 7.20 -11.72 17.73
CA SER A 82 8.02 -10.60 17.25
C SER A 82 7.72 -10.28 15.79
N GLN A 83 7.97 -9.04 15.35
CA GLN A 83 7.80 -8.65 13.95
C GLN A 83 8.61 -9.53 12.99
N PHE A 84 9.83 -9.90 13.38
CA PHE A 84 10.66 -10.80 12.58
C PHE A 84 10.06 -12.20 12.46
N SER A 85 9.50 -12.76 13.55
CA SER A 85 8.82 -14.05 13.50
C SER A 85 7.59 -14.02 12.59
N LEU A 86 6.83 -12.92 12.61
CA LEU A 86 5.69 -12.73 11.72
C LEU A 86 6.13 -12.68 10.25
N ILE A 87 7.18 -11.93 9.93
CA ILE A 87 7.74 -11.86 8.57
C ILE A 87 8.22 -13.26 8.14
N GLN A 88 8.92 -13.97 8.99
CA GLN A 88 9.42 -15.32 8.67
C GLN A 88 8.28 -16.31 8.37
N ILE A 89 7.22 -16.31 9.18
CA ILE A 89 6.04 -17.13 8.94
C ILE A 89 5.40 -16.78 7.59
N MET A 90 5.21 -15.49 7.31
CA MET A 90 4.63 -15.03 6.04
C MET A 90 5.47 -15.46 4.83
N VAL A 91 6.79 -15.31 4.90
CA VAL A 91 7.71 -15.72 3.83
C VAL A 91 7.65 -17.24 3.65
N THR A 92 7.67 -18.01 4.75
CA THR A 92 7.62 -19.49 4.69
C THR A 92 6.31 -19.96 4.06
N VAL A 93 5.18 -19.43 4.50
CA VAL A 93 3.87 -19.77 3.90
C VAL A 93 3.81 -19.33 2.44
N GLY A 94 4.31 -18.13 2.11
CA GLY A 94 4.39 -17.65 0.74
C GLY A 94 5.20 -18.57 -0.17
N LEU A 95 6.33 -19.09 0.30
CA LEU A 95 7.17 -20.03 -0.45
C LEU A 95 6.45 -21.33 -0.76
N ILE A 96 5.64 -21.86 0.16
CA ILE A 96 4.86 -23.09 -0.07
C ILE A 96 3.95 -22.95 -1.30
N PHE A 97 3.39 -21.76 -1.54
CA PHE A 97 2.53 -21.48 -2.69
C PHE A 97 3.31 -21.07 -3.94
N LEU A 98 4.42 -20.33 -3.78
CA LEU A 98 5.18 -19.79 -4.92
C LEU A 98 6.13 -20.81 -5.55
N VAL A 99 6.69 -21.74 -4.75
CA VAL A 99 7.63 -22.75 -5.29
C VAL A 99 6.99 -23.66 -6.34
N PRO A 100 5.79 -24.21 -6.16
CA PRO A 100 5.12 -24.99 -7.20
C PRO A 100 4.88 -24.22 -8.48
N GLN A 101 4.46 -22.94 -8.36
CA GLN A 101 4.26 -22.07 -9.52
C GLN A 101 5.57 -21.81 -10.27
N PHE A 102 6.64 -21.52 -9.55
CA PHE A 102 7.97 -21.31 -10.14
C PHE A 102 8.46 -22.56 -10.88
N LEU A 103 8.30 -23.76 -10.29
CA LEU A 103 8.68 -25.01 -10.94
C LEU A 103 7.86 -25.28 -12.20
N TYR A 104 6.57 -24.93 -12.19
CA TYR A 104 5.73 -25.03 -13.37
C TYR A 104 6.19 -24.05 -14.47
N GLU A 105 6.45 -22.79 -14.15
CA GLU A 105 6.94 -21.79 -15.09
C GLU A 105 8.28 -22.21 -15.72
N GLN A 106 9.19 -22.75 -14.92
CA GLN A 106 10.46 -23.30 -15.42
C GLN A 106 10.25 -24.48 -16.38
N SER A 107 9.29 -25.37 -16.09
CA SER A 107 8.98 -26.52 -16.94
C SER A 107 8.48 -26.14 -18.35
N ILE A 108 7.88 -24.95 -18.49
CA ILE A 108 7.41 -24.42 -19.78
C ILE A 108 8.42 -23.48 -20.47
N GLY A 109 9.67 -23.46 -19.98
CA GLY A 109 10.78 -22.72 -20.61
C GLY A 109 10.86 -21.24 -20.27
N LEU A 110 10.23 -20.79 -19.18
CA LEU A 110 10.36 -19.44 -18.64
C LEU A 110 11.57 -19.37 -17.70
N ASP A 111 12.76 -19.44 -18.28
CA ASP A 111 14.00 -19.44 -17.49
C ASP A 111 14.42 -18.05 -17.05
N VAL A 112 14.81 -17.92 -15.77
CA VAL A 112 15.37 -16.70 -15.21
C VAL A 112 16.85 -16.61 -15.53
N LYS A 113 17.27 -15.59 -16.27
CA LYS A 113 18.69 -15.31 -16.54
C LYS A 113 19.34 -14.67 -15.32
N ILE A 114 20.13 -15.46 -14.59
CA ILE A 114 20.89 -14.96 -13.45
C ILE A 114 22.12 -14.23 -13.94
N ASN A 115 22.13 -12.91 -13.76
CA ASN A 115 23.26 -12.04 -14.05
C ASN A 115 23.52 -11.09 -12.89
N LYS A 116 24.60 -10.30 -12.96
CA LYS A 116 24.98 -9.36 -11.89
C LYS A 116 23.86 -8.34 -11.56
N ALA A 117 23.16 -7.85 -12.56
CA ALA A 117 22.05 -6.89 -12.38
C ALA A 117 20.88 -7.57 -11.64
N PHE A 118 20.54 -8.81 -12.02
CA PHE A 118 19.50 -9.59 -11.32
C PHE A 118 19.82 -9.76 -9.83
N ILE A 119 21.08 -10.13 -9.51
CA ILE A 119 21.51 -10.32 -8.11
C ILE A 119 21.40 -9.01 -7.32
N LEU A 120 21.86 -7.88 -7.89
CA LEU A 120 21.77 -6.58 -7.24
C LEU A 120 20.32 -6.15 -6.99
N ILE A 121 19.45 -6.33 -8.00
CA ILE A 121 18.01 -6.05 -7.85
C ILE A 121 17.37 -6.95 -6.79
N LEU A 122 17.73 -8.24 -6.79
CA LEU A 122 17.21 -9.20 -5.81
C LEU A 122 17.60 -8.79 -4.37
N ILE A 123 18.87 -8.44 -4.14
CA ILE A 123 19.35 -7.97 -2.84
C ILE A 123 18.56 -6.71 -2.41
N TYR A 124 18.41 -5.75 -3.33
CA TYR A 124 17.63 -4.55 -3.06
C TYR A 124 16.19 -4.87 -2.66
N VAL A 125 15.50 -5.73 -3.43
CA VAL A 125 14.09 -6.10 -3.18
C VAL A 125 13.93 -6.87 -1.88
N VAL A 126 14.88 -7.75 -1.53
CA VAL A 126 14.82 -8.50 -0.28
C VAL A 126 15.00 -7.57 0.93
N ILE A 127 15.98 -6.66 0.89
CA ILE A 127 16.31 -5.82 2.04
C ILE A 127 15.24 -4.73 2.24
N PHE A 128 14.92 -3.95 1.20
CA PHE A 128 14.09 -2.76 1.36
C PHE A 128 12.58 -3.06 1.32
N PRO A 129 11.97 -3.52 0.22
CA PRO A 129 10.53 -3.74 0.21
C PRO A 129 10.08 -5.00 0.96
N ALA A 130 10.88 -6.06 1.02
CA ALA A 130 10.43 -7.29 1.68
C ALA A 130 10.70 -7.30 3.20
N ILE A 131 11.88 -6.86 3.69
CA ILE A 131 12.18 -6.90 5.11
C ILE A 131 11.90 -5.56 5.77
N ALA A 132 12.56 -4.49 5.33
CA ALA A 132 12.49 -3.20 6.01
C ALA A 132 11.09 -2.59 5.95
N ALA A 133 10.44 -2.60 4.78
CA ALA A 133 9.10 -2.03 4.64
C ALA A 133 8.05 -2.82 5.46
N TYR A 134 8.09 -4.16 5.43
CA TYR A 134 7.18 -4.97 6.25
C TYR A 134 7.41 -4.78 7.75
N TYR A 135 8.67 -4.72 8.19
CA TYR A 135 9.00 -4.43 9.58
C TYR A 135 8.46 -3.06 10.02
N CYS A 136 8.73 -2.01 9.23
CA CYS A 136 8.22 -0.66 9.51
C CYS A 136 6.68 -0.63 9.51
N TRP A 137 6.04 -1.33 8.59
CA TRP A 137 4.57 -1.43 8.53
C TRP A 137 3.99 -2.08 9.77
N GLN A 138 4.52 -3.25 10.16
CA GLN A 138 4.08 -3.96 11.37
C GLN A 138 4.30 -3.11 12.62
N LYS A 139 5.46 -2.42 12.71
CA LYS A 139 5.79 -1.54 13.83
C LYS A 139 4.87 -0.30 13.88
N ALA A 140 4.53 0.27 12.74
CA ALA A 140 3.57 1.37 12.66
C ALA A 140 2.19 0.94 13.18
N ILE A 141 1.69 -0.24 12.75
CA ILE A 141 0.41 -0.77 13.24
C ILE A 141 0.44 -1.03 14.74
N GLU A 142 1.54 -1.56 15.27
CA GLU A 142 1.70 -1.76 16.71
C GLU A 142 1.60 -0.44 17.48
N LEU A 143 2.30 0.60 17.02
CA LEU A 143 2.42 1.88 17.72
C LEU A 143 1.20 2.78 17.60
N ILE A 144 0.67 2.97 16.39
CA ILE A 144 -0.39 3.95 16.12
C ILE A 144 -1.69 3.33 15.60
N GLY A 145 -1.72 2.01 15.42
CA GLY A 145 -2.89 1.25 14.96
C GLY A 145 -3.07 1.23 13.44
N PRO A 146 -3.92 0.31 12.94
CA PRO A 146 -4.10 0.10 11.51
C PRO A 146 -4.78 1.29 10.81
N ASN A 147 -5.77 1.93 11.44
CA ASN A 147 -6.49 3.06 10.83
C ASN A 147 -5.54 4.23 10.53
N ARG A 148 -4.73 4.64 11.51
CA ARG A 148 -3.79 5.75 11.34
C ARG A 148 -2.63 5.39 10.41
N SER A 149 -2.08 4.18 10.55
CA SER A 149 -0.98 3.71 9.70
C SER A 149 -1.39 3.68 8.22
N SER A 150 -2.61 3.26 7.92
CA SER A 150 -3.09 3.15 6.55
C SER A 150 -3.15 4.48 5.81
N MET A 151 -3.37 5.59 6.52
CA MET A 151 -3.42 6.92 5.90
C MET A 151 -2.10 7.29 5.21
N PHE A 152 -0.96 6.80 5.71
CA PHE A 152 0.35 7.07 5.10
C PHE A 152 0.52 6.39 3.73
N ILE A 153 -0.28 5.36 3.40
CA ILE A 153 -0.30 4.77 2.05
C ILE A 153 -0.70 5.81 0.99
N GLN A 154 -1.51 6.80 1.36
CA GLN A 154 -1.90 7.90 0.47
C GLN A 154 -0.72 8.79 0.04
N LEU A 155 0.44 8.68 0.68
CA LEU A 155 1.67 9.35 0.24
C LEU A 155 2.30 8.67 -0.99
N MET A 156 1.96 7.42 -1.31
CA MET A 156 2.57 6.71 -2.44
C MET A 156 2.42 7.45 -3.79
N PRO A 157 1.23 7.96 -4.19
CA PRO A 157 1.10 8.74 -5.41
C PRO A 157 1.93 10.03 -5.40
N LEU A 158 2.07 10.66 -4.22
CA LEU A 158 2.89 11.85 -4.08
C LEU A 158 4.37 11.56 -4.30
N PHE A 159 4.90 10.51 -3.66
CA PHE A 159 6.28 10.08 -3.89
C PHE A 159 6.52 9.62 -5.33
N SER A 160 5.55 8.90 -5.93
CA SER A 160 5.64 8.50 -7.34
C SER A 160 5.71 9.71 -8.26
N ALA A 161 4.90 10.74 -8.04
CA ALA A 161 4.94 11.98 -8.81
C ALA A 161 6.28 12.73 -8.63
N LEU A 162 6.79 12.82 -7.40
CA LEU A 162 8.11 13.41 -7.12
C LEU A 162 9.23 12.66 -7.85
N MET A 163 9.22 11.33 -7.82
CA MET A 163 10.19 10.52 -8.54
C MET A 163 10.08 10.70 -10.05
N ALA A 164 8.88 10.81 -10.60
CA ALA A 164 8.66 11.08 -12.02
C ALA A 164 9.27 12.42 -12.43
N ILE A 165 9.09 13.46 -11.62
CA ILE A 165 9.69 14.78 -11.87
C ILE A 165 11.22 14.73 -11.82
N ILE A 166 11.79 14.04 -10.80
CA ILE A 166 13.25 14.00 -10.60
C ILE A 166 13.93 13.11 -11.63
N ILE A 167 13.41 11.90 -11.88
CA ILE A 167 14.07 10.88 -12.71
C ILE A 167 13.76 11.09 -14.19
N PHE A 168 12.48 11.32 -14.53
CA PHE A 168 12.02 11.45 -15.90
C PHE A 168 11.97 12.91 -16.37
N LYS A 169 12.34 13.88 -15.49
CA LYS A 169 12.31 15.34 -15.77
C LYS A 169 10.95 15.83 -16.25
N GLU A 170 9.88 15.23 -15.72
CA GLU A 170 8.53 15.69 -15.99
C GLU A 170 8.32 17.09 -15.41
N LYS A 171 7.49 17.89 -16.08
CA LYS A 171 7.21 19.26 -15.61
C LYS A 171 6.34 19.22 -14.37
N PHE A 172 6.75 19.93 -13.31
CA PHE A 172 5.90 20.16 -12.16
C PHE A 172 4.66 20.97 -12.59
N GLN A 173 3.48 20.48 -12.28
CA GLN A 173 2.21 21.13 -12.64
C GLN A 173 1.38 21.44 -11.40
N THR A 174 0.42 22.34 -11.54
CA THR A 174 -0.42 22.84 -10.43
C THR A 174 -1.18 21.71 -9.72
N PHE A 175 -1.60 20.67 -10.44
CA PHE A 175 -2.32 19.56 -9.84
C PHE A 175 -1.44 18.73 -8.88
N HIS A 176 -0.12 18.69 -9.07
CA HIS A 176 0.78 18.04 -8.10
C HIS A 176 0.76 18.78 -6.76
N PHE A 177 0.79 20.12 -6.80
CA PHE A 177 0.72 20.95 -5.59
C PHE A 177 -0.62 20.82 -4.88
N ILE A 178 -1.72 20.94 -5.62
CA ILE A 178 -3.08 20.81 -5.07
C ILE A 178 -3.27 19.43 -4.45
N GLY A 179 -2.95 18.35 -5.19
CA GLY A 179 -3.08 16.99 -4.70
C GLY A 179 -2.23 16.71 -3.47
N ALA A 180 -0.97 17.20 -3.45
CA ALA A 180 -0.09 17.09 -2.29
C ALA A 180 -0.67 17.78 -1.05
N THR A 181 -1.22 18.99 -1.22
CA THR A 181 -1.84 19.75 -0.12
C THR A 181 -3.03 19.01 0.46
N PHE A 182 -3.91 18.45 -0.38
CA PHE A 182 -5.06 17.67 0.08
C PHE A 182 -4.63 16.36 0.77
N ILE A 183 -3.63 15.65 0.25
CA ILE A 183 -3.12 14.40 0.87
C ILE A 183 -2.53 14.71 2.25
N ILE A 184 -1.63 15.68 2.35
CA ILE A 184 -0.96 16.03 3.62
C ILE A 184 -1.97 16.53 4.65
N SER A 185 -2.88 17.42 4.24
CA SER A 185 -3.94 17.93 5.12
C SER A 185 -4.88 16.82 5.59
N GLY A 186 -5.22 15.87 4.71
CA GLY A 186 -6.04 14.70 5.04
C GLY A 186 -5.36 13.77 6.04
N ILE A 187 -4.08 13.48 5.84
CA ILE A 187 -3.29 12.67 6.78
C ILE A 187 -3.18 13.39 8.14
N TYR A 188 -2.89 14.68 8.14
CA TYR A 188 -2.82 15.48 9.37
C TYR A 188 -4.14 15.44 10.14
N LEU A 189 -5.26 15.68 9.46
CA LEU A 189 -6.59 15.68 10.05
C LEU A 189 -6.96 14.31 10.63
N SER A 190 -6.68 13.24 9.87
CA SER A 190 -6.93 11.86 10.29
C SER A 190 -6.12 11.43 11.52
N ASN A 191 -4.93 11.98 11.70
CA ASN A 191 -4.04 11.65 12.82
C ASN A 191 -4.23 12.55 14.05
N ARG A 192 -5.11 13.56 13.98
CA ARG A 192 -5.41 14.43 15.12
C ARG A 192 -6.01 13.59 16.26
N LYS A 193 -5.43 13.75 17.45
CA LYS A 193 -5.99 13.16 18.68
C LYS A 193 -7.25 13.93 19.06
N THR A 194 -8.34 13.23 19.26
CA THR A 194 -9.53 13.71 19.98
C THR A 194 -9.29 13.59 21.48
#